data_30e1f3028b2da5df9a6ffda63e2a273e
#
_entry.id   30e1f3028b2da5df9a6ffda63e2a273e
#
_cell.length_a   1.000
_cell.length_b   1.000
_cell.length_c   1.000
_cell.angle_alpha   90.00
_cell.angle_beta   90.00
_cell.angle_gamma   90.00
#
_symmetry.space_group_name_H-M   'P 1'
#
loop_
_entity.id
_entity.type
_entity.pdbx_description
1 polymer ?
#
loop_
_entity_poly.entity_id
_entity_poly.type
_entity_poly.pdbx_seq_one_letter_code
_entity_poly.pdbx_strand_id
1 'polypeptide(L)'
;FKPESNDEWQKLAKDYTKETGVEVKVQTAASGTYEQTLKSEIAKSEAPTLFQVNGPVGYQNWSSYTEDMSDTEPYKQLINKDVALKDGDKAVGVPYAMETYGLIYNKDLLAKYIATDGAKIKSVDDIDNFDTLKAVADDIQAKKDQLGVKGAFTSAGFDSSSDWRFK
;
A
#
# COMPACT_ATOMS: atom_id res chain seq x y z
N PHE A 1 9.84 -6.93 -0.38
CA PHE A 1 8.41 -6.84 -0.08
C PHE A 1 7.52 -6.86 -1.32
N LYS A 2 8.04 -6.52 -2.48
CA LYS A 2 7.30 -6.46 -3.74
C LYS A 2 7.93 -7.39 -4.77
N PRO A 3 7.80 -8.73 -4.58
CA PRO A 3 8.41 -9.69 -5.51
C PRO A 3 7.80 -9.60 -6.92
N GLU A 4 6.58 -9.11 -7.04
CA GLU A 4 5.90 -8.84 -8.31
C GLU A 4 6.60 -7.78 -9.16
N SER A 5 7.36 -6.87 -8.55
CA SER A 5 8.12 -5.80 -9.23
C SER A 5 9.61 -6.12 -9.36
N ASN A 6 10.00 -7.38 -9.26
CA ASN A 6 11.41 -7.77 -9.33
C ASN A 6 12.07 -7.34 -10.64
N ASP A 7 11.41 -7.56 -11.77
CA ASP A 7 11.98 -7.28 -13.09
C ASP A 7 12.17 -5.78 -13.31
N GLU A 8 11.25 -4.96 -12.84
CA GLU A 8 11.34 -3.50 -12.88
C GLU A 8 12.51 -3.01 -12.02
N TRP A 9 12.68 -3.55 -10.81
CA TRP A 9 13.81 -3.22 -9.95
C TRP A 9 15.15 -3.64 -10.56
N GLN A 10 15.24 -4.83 -11.14
CA GLN A 10 16.46 -5.29 -11.83
C GLN A 10 16.79 -4.40 -13.03
N LYS A 11 15.76 -3.97 -13.78
CA LYS A 11 15.93 -3.05 -14.90
C LYS A 11 16.43 -1.69 -14.42
N LEU A 12 15.80 -1.12 -13.41
CA LEU A 12 16.19 0.17 -12.82
C LEU A 12 17.63 0.15 -12.34
N ALA A 13 18.04 -0.92 -11.64
CA ALA A 13 19.41 -1.09 -11.18
C ALA A 13 20.43 -1.10 -12.32
N LYS A 14 20.13 -1.80 -13.42
CA LYS A 14 20.99 -1.83 -14.61
C LYS A 14 21.09 -0.47 -15.28
N ASP A 15 19.96 0.22 -15.43
CA ASP A 15 19.90 1.55 -16.05
C ASP A 15 20.71 2.56 -15.19
N TYR A 16 20.55 2.54 -13.87
CA TYR A 16 21.31 3.39 -12.95
C TYR A 16 22.83 3.07 -12.98
N THR A 17 23.20 1.81 -12.95
CA THR A 17 24.60 1.39 -13.05
C THR A 17 25.22 1.87 -14.37
N LYS A 18 24.49 1.76 -15.46
CA LYS A 18 24.94 2.23 -16.79
C LYS A 18 25.16 3.75 -16.83
N GLU A 19 24.28 4.50 -16.18
CA GLU A 19 24.32 5.96 -16.17
C GLU A 19 25.40 6.51 -15.23
N THR A 20 25.56 5.92 -14.06
CA THR A 20 26.40 6.47 -12.97
C THR A 20 27.73 5.73 -12.78
N GLY A 21 27.87 4.52 -13.27
CA GLY A 21 28.99 3.62 -12.98
C GLY A 21 28.90 2.95 -11.60
N VAL A 22 27.89 3.26 -10.80
CA VAL A 22 27.68 2.65 -9.47
C VAL A 22 26.94 1.33 -9.63
N GLU A 23 27.56 0.23 -9.20
CA GLU A 23 26.92 -1.08 -9.23
C GLU A 23 25.76 -1.15 -8.20
N VAL A 24 24.59 -1.57 -8.66
CA VAL A 24 23.42 -1.81 -7.81
C VAL A 24 22.98 -3.26 -7.94
N LYS A 25 22.97 -3.97 -6.81
CA LYS A 25 22.47 -5.35 -6.71
C LYS A 25 21.09 -5.31 -6.03
N VAL A 26 20.07 -5.75 -6.74
CA VAL A 26 18.71 -5.86 -6.20
C VAL A 26 18.43 -7.28 -5.75
N GLN A 27 17.94 -7.41 -4.52
CA GLN A 27 17.51 -8.68 -3.96
C GLN A 27 16.05 -8.55 -3.51
N THR A 28 15.19 -9.39 -4.05
CA THR A 28 13.80 -9.51 -3.61
C THR A 28 13.61 -10.80 -2.82
N ALA A 29 12.59 -10.84 -1.97
CA ALA A 29 12.24 -12.02 -1.21
C ALA A 29 10.86 -12.54 -1.63
N ALA A 30 10.67 -13.84 -1.55
CA ALA A 30 9.37 -14.45 -1.78
C ALA A 30 8.32 -13.93 -0.77
N SER A 31 7.06 -13.97 -1.18
CA SER A 31 5.95 -13.52 -0.31
C SER A 31 5.99 -14.23 1.04
N GLY A 32 5.88 -13.47 2.12
CA GLY A 32 5.87 -13.96 3.50
C GLY A 32 7.25 -14.32 4.08
N THR A 33 8.35 -14.20 3.32
CA THR A 33 9.70 -14.57 3.79
C THR A 33 10.65 -13.39 3.98
N TYR A 34 10.20 -12.18 3.73
CA TYR A 34 11.06 -10.99 3.67
C TYR A 34 11.86 -10.75 4.95
N GLU A 35 11.20 -10.72 6.09
CA GLU A 35 11.85 -10.45 7.40
C GLU A 35 12.94 -11.48 7.70
N GLN A 36 12.68 -12.75 7.45
CA GLN A 36 13.66 -13.82 7.66
C GLN A 36 14.83 -13.70 6.68
N THR A 37 14.55 -13.39 5.42
CA THR A 37 15.57 -13.18 4.40
C THR A 37 16.44 -11.98 4.78
N LEU A 38 15.85 -10.84 5.10
CA LEU A 38 16.58 -9.63 5.50
C LEU A 38 17.46 -9.87 6.72
N LYS A 39 16.95 -10.58 7.73
CA LYS A 39 17.73 -10.93 8.93
C LYS A 39 18.99 -11.76 8.58
N SER A 40 18.86 -12.66 7.62
CA SER A 40 20.01 -13.43 7.12
C SER A 40 20.98 -12.57 6.32
N GLU A 41 20.49 -11.66 5.50
CA GLU A 41 21.34 -10.83 4.64
C GLU A 41 22.09 -9.74 5.44
N ILE A 42 21.45 -9.12 6.41
CA ILE A 42 22.08 -8.10 7.28
C ILE A 42 23.24 -8.67 8.10
N ALA A 43 23.23 -9.97 8.41
CA ALA A 43 24.30 -10.63 9.16
C ALA A 43 25.54 -10.96 8.30
N LYS A 44 25.51 -10.73 6.99
CA LYS A 44 26.62 -11.01 6.07
C LYS A 44 27.62 -9.86 6.03
N SER A 45 28.83 -10.13 5.54
CA SER A 45 29.86 -9.12 5.32
C SER A 45 29.44 -8.06 4.27
N GLU A 46 28.60 -8.46 3.30
CA GLU A 46 28.01 -7.58 2.29
C GLU A 46 26.52 -7.37 2.60
N ALA A 47 26.23 -6.75 3.74
CA ALA A 47 24.88 -6.42 4.13
C ALA A 47 24.22 -5.44 3.14
N PRO A 48 22.88 -5.49 2.95
CA PRO A 48 22.20 -4.54 2.08
C PRO A 48 22.37 -3.11 2.60
N THR A 49 22.75 -2.20 1.71
CA THR A 49 22.89 -0.76 2.00
C THR A 49 21.53 -0.09 2.21
N LEU A 50 20.52 -0.51 1.42
CA LEU A 50 19.14 -0.04 1.52
C LEU A 50 18.23 -1.24 1.67
N PHE A 51 17.28 -1.16 2.56
CA PHE A 51 16.30 -2.22 2.76
C PHE A 51 14.92 -1.63 3.10
N GLN A 52 13.89 -2.39 2.79
CA GLN A 52 12.53 -1.96 3.04
C GLN A 52 12.10 -2.27 4.48
N VAL A 53 11.41 -1.32 5.10
CA VAL A 53 10.79 -1.47 6.41
C VAL A 53 9.28 -1.36 6.28
N ASN A 54 8.55 -2.26 6.91
CA ASN A 54 7.09 -2.29 6.87
C ASN A 54 6.48 -1.40 7.98
N GLY A 55 6.62 -0.09 7.78
CA GLY A 55 6.04 0.91 8.68
C GLY A 55 6.61 0.92 10.10
N PRO A 56 5.95 1.61 11.04
CA PRO A 56 6.44 1.77 12.42
C PRO A 56 6.59 0.46 13.19
N VAL A 57 5.71 -0.52 12.96
CA VAL A 57 5.78 -1.82 13.62
C VAL A 57 6.99 -2.62 13.13
N GLY A 58 7.21 -2.64 11.81
CA GLY A 58 8.39 -3.28 11.24
C GLY A 58 9.69 -2.61 11.68
N TYR A 59 9.69 -1.29 11.85
CA TYR A 59 10.84 -0.52 12.31
C TYR A 59 11.40 -1.00 13.65
N GLN A 60 10.56 -1.44 14.57
CA GLN A 60 10.99 -1.94 15.89
C GLN A 60 12.02 -3.06 15.78
N ASN A 61 11.93 -3.88 14.73
CA ASN A 61 12.88 -4.97 14.49
C ASN A 61 14.21 -4.50 13.88
N TRP A 62 14.23 -3.30 13.28
CA TRP A 62 15.35 -2.84 12.44
C TRP A 62 15.98 -1.54 12.91
N SER A 63 15.51 -0.95 14.03
CA SER A 63 15.95 0.35 14.53
C SER A 63 17.48 0.44 14.72
N SER A 64 18.12 -0.64 15.12
CA SER A 64 19.58 -0.69 15.30
C SER A 64 20.39 -0.69 13.99
N TYR A 65 19.72 -0.83 12.85
CA TYR A 65 20.34 -0.92 11.52
C TYR A 65 19.99 0.27 10.62
N THR A 66 19.23 1.23 11.14
CA THR A 66 18.81 2.41 10.38
C THR A 66 19.67 3.62 10.72
N GLU A 67 19.85 4.50 9.75
CA GLU A 67 20.58 5.76 9.89
C GLU A 67 19.62 6.93 9.78
N ASP A 68 20.02 8.09 10.30
CA ASP A 68 19.27 9.34 10.14
C ASP A 68 19.34 9.82 8.68
N MET A 69 18.22 9.86 8.01
CA MET A 69 18.07 10.29 6.62
C MET A 69 17.65 11.76 6.48
N SER A 70 17.54 12.52 7.57
CA SER A 70 16.98 13.87 7.57
C SER A 70 17.75 14.84 6.64
N ASP A 71 19.03 14.60 6.41
CA ASP A 71 19.88 15.41 5.53
C ASP A 71 19.99 14.85 4.10
N THR A 72 19.33 13.75 3.80
CA THR A 72 19.39 13.13 2.47
C THR A 72 18.46 13.81 1.47
N GLU A 73 18.85 13.77 0.18
CA GLU A 73 18.01 14.33 -0.89
C GLU A 73 16.63 13.67 -0.99
N PRO A 74 16.46 12.33 -0.88
CA PRO A 74 15.14 11.72 -0.88
C PRO A 74 14.22 12.29 0.20
N TYR A 75 14.71 12.52 1.41
CA TYR A 75 13.91 13.13 2.47
C TYR A 75 13.59 14.60 2.18
N LYS A 76 14.56 15.38 1.69
CA LYS A 76 14.35 16.81 1.38
C LYS A 76 13.29 17.03 0.30
N GLN A 77 13.21 16.11 -0.67
CA GLN A 77 12.24 16.17 -1.77
C GLN A 77 10.82 15.70 -1.39
N LEU A 78 10.60 15.15 -0.20
CA LEU A 78 9.25 14.82 0.24
C LEU A 78 8.38 16.07 0.32
N ILE A 79 7.25 16.07 -0.40
CA ILE A 79 6.23 17.12 -0.38
C ILE A 79 5.62 17.23 1.02
N ASN A 80 5.30 16.09 1.62
CA ASN A 80 4.84 16.00 3.00
C ASN A 80 5.84 15.17 3.81
N LYS A 81 6.46 15.79 4.79
CA LYS A 81 7.46 15.14 5.65
C LYS A 81 6.86 14.22 6.73
N ASP A 82 5.55 14.31 6.94
CA ASP A 82 4.86 13.44 7.92
C ASP A 82 4.69 12.01 7.43
N VAL A 83 4.91 11.76 6.12
CA VAL A 83 4.89 10.40 5.56
C VAL A 83 6.20 9.64 5.78
N ALA A 84 7.27 10.33 6.21
CA ALA A 84 8.53 9.68 6.55
C ALA A 84 8.38 8.85 7.83
N LEU A 85 9.10 7.73 7.88
CA LEU A 85 9.23 6.97 9.12
C LEU A 85 10.16 7.73 10.07
N LYS A 86 9.68 8.02 11.27
CA LYS A 86 10.40 8.83 12.25
C LYS A 86 10.72 8.05 13.53
N ASP A 87 11.86 8.37 14.12
CA ASP A 87 12.25 7.98 15.47
C ASP A 87 12.67 9.25 16.21
N GLY A 88 11.78 9.75 17.09
CA GLY A 88 11.92 11.10 17.62
C GLY A 88 11.93 12.15 16.51
N ASP A 89 12.97 12.99 16.49
CA ASP A 89 13.14 14.02 15.47
C ASP A 89 13.85 13.53 14.19
N LYS A 90 14.32 12.29 14.17
CA LYS A 90 15.07 11.73 13.05
C LYS A 90 14.16 11.09 12.02
N ALA A 91 14.43 11.31 10.75
CA ALA A 91 13.84 10.55 9.66
C ALA A 91 14.67 9.28 9.44
N VAL A 92 14.12 8.13 9.78
CA VAL A 92 14.82 6.82 9.68
C VAL A 92 14.36 5.99 8.47
N GLY A 93 13.45 6.54 7.69
CA GLY A 93 13.01 5.96 6.44
C GLY A 93 12.18 6.91 5.61
N VAL A 94 12.29 6.79 4.29
CA VAL A 94 11.47 7.54 3.33
C VAL A 94 10.58 6.58 2.56
N PRO A 95 9.31 6.92 2.29
CA PRO A 95 8.43 6.07 1.52
C PRO A 95 8.89 6.07 0.05
N TYR A 96 8.99 4.89 -0.56
CA TYR A 96 9.17 4.74 -2.00
C TYR A 96 7.82 4.51 -2.72
N ALA A 97 6.81 4.09 -1.99
CA ALA A 97 5.44 3.94 -2.44
C ALA A 97 4.47 4.20 -1.29
N MET A 98 3.33 4.80 -1.59
CA MET A 98 2.25 4.98 -0.64
C MET A 98 1.02 4.24 -1.16
N GLU A 99 0.48 3.35 -0.33
CA GLU A 99 -0.75 2.63 -0.61
C GLU A 99 -1.86 3.17 0.28
N THR A 100 -3.05 3.31 -0.28
CA THR A 100 -4.22 3.77 0.45
C THR A 100 -5.28 2.68 0.49
N TYR A 101 -6.05 2.67 1.56
CA TYR A 101 -7.23 1.82 1.69
C TYR A 101 -8.47 2.67 1.41
N GLY A 102 -9.44 2.06 0.76
CA GLY A 102 -10.69 2.74 0.47
C GLY A 102 -11.65 1.85 -0.29
N LEU A 103 -12.85 2.35 -0.49
CA LEU A 103 -13.85 1.72 -1.32
C LEU A 103 -13.77 2.30 -2.73
N ILE A 104 -13.53 1.44 -3.70
CA ILE A 104 -13.63 1.80 -5.11
C ILE A 104 -15.09 1.61 -5.52
N TYR A 105 -15.70 2.62 -6.11
CA TYR A 105 -17.06 2.55 -6.57
C TYR A 105 -17.19 2.84 -8.07
N ASN A 106 -18.11 2.17 -8.72
CA ASN A 106 -18.46 2.46 -10.10
C ASN A 106 -19.40 3.67 -10.13
N LYS A 107 -18.92 4.78 -10.70
CA LYS A 107 -19.67 6.07 -10.75
C LYS A 107 -20.99 5.95 -11.50
N ASP A 108 -21.03 5.22 -12.60
CA ASP A 108 -22.23 5.07 -13.41
C ASP A 108 -23.29 4.22 -12.72
N LEU A 109 -22.87 3.14 -12.05
CA LEU A 109 -23.78 2.32 -11.25
C LEU A 109 -24.32 3.06 -10.03
N LEU A 110 -23.48 3.84 -9.35
CA LEU A 110 -23.90 4.64 -8.22
C LEU A 110 -24.89 5.73 -8.66
N ALA A 111 -24.64 6.39 -9.80
CA ALA A 111 -25.56 7.37 -10.36
C ALA A 111 -26.91 6.74 -10.73
N LYS A 112 -26.92 5.54 -11.34
CA LYS A 112 -28.15 4.78 -11.60
C LYS A 112 -28.90 4.45 -10.30
N TYR A 113 -28.20 4.04 -9.25
CA TYR A 113 -28.78 3.76 -7.95
C TYR A 113 -29.41 5.03 -7.34
N ILE A 114 -28.70 6.15 -7.33
CA ILE A 114 -29.19 7.43 -6.78
C ILE A 114 -30.46 7.89 -7.51
N ALA A 115 -30.58 7.58 -8.80
CA ALA A 115 -31.77 7.89 -9.59
C ALA A 115 -32.96 6.95 -9.32
N THR A 116 -32.80 5.88 -8.51
CA THR A 116 -33.92 5.00 -8.16
C THR A 116 -34.80 5.62 -7.09
N ASP A 117 -36.10 5.27 -7.11
CA ASP A 117 -37.01 5.68 -6.06
C ASP A 117 -36.59 5.12 -4.69
N GLY A 118 -36.61 5.97 -3.68
CA GLY A 118 -36.24 5.62 -2.31
C GLY A 118 -34.75 5.34 -2.09
N ALA A 119 -33.84 5.80 -2.99
CA ALA A 119 -32.39 5.73 -2.76
C ALA A 119 -32.00 6.36 -1.42
N LYS A 120 -31.06 5.76 -0.71
CA LYS A 120 -30.65 6.15 0.65
C LYS A 120 -29.72 7.37 0.68
N ILE A 121 -29.17 7.75 -0.45
CA ILE A 121 -28.26 8.87 -0.64
C ILE A 121 -28.61 9.67 -1.88
N LYS A 122 -28.14 10.91 -1.95
CA LYS A 122 -28.24 11.81 -3.11
C LYS A 122 -26.88 12.08 -3.75
N SER A 123 -25.79 11.84 -3.01
CA SER A 123 -24.41 11.97 -3.46
C SER A 123 -23.56 10.88 -2.81
N VAL A 124 -22.40 10.57 -3.40
CA VAL A 124 -21.40 9.71 -2.76
C VAL A 124 -20.89 10.30 -1.44
N ASP A 125 -20.86 11.62 -1.34
CA ASP A 125 -20.40 12.33 -0.14
C ASP A 125 -21.32 12.13 1.07
N ASP A 126 -22.54 11.64 0.85
CA ASP A 126 -23.46 11.28 1.93
C ASP A 126 -23.02 10.00 2.66
N ILE A 127 -22.07 9.23 2.08
CA ILE A 127 -21.49 8.02 2.70
C ILE A 127 -20.31 8.43 3.59
N ASP A 128 -20.61 8.98 4.75
CA ASP A 128 -19.63 9.49 5.71
C ASP A 128 -19.45 8.60 6.96
N ASN A 129 -20.24 7.53 7.06
CA ASN A 129 -20.21 6.59 8.17
C ASN A 129 -20.62 5.17 7.73
N PHE A 130 -20.37 4.20 8.63
CA PHE A 130 -20.65 2.79 8.34
C PHE A 130 -22.14 2.49 8.18
N ASP A 131 -23.01 3.12 8.97
CA ASP A 131 -24.45 2.86 8.92
C ASP A 131 -25.05 3.30 7.58
N THR A 132 -24.64 4.45 7.08
CA THR A 132 -25.03 4.94 5.75
C THR A 132 -24.48 4.02 4.66
N LEU A 133 -23.21 3.61 4.74
CA LEU A 133 -22.62 2.66 3.81
C LEU A 133 -23.41 1.35 3.77
N LYS A 134 -23.72 0.80 4.95
CA LYS A 134 -24.51 -0.44 5.08
C LYS A 134 -25.91 -0.29 4.49
N ALA A 135 -26.59 0.81 4.80
CA ALA A 135 -27.94 1.07 4.28
C ALA A 135 -27.96 1.17 2.75
N VAL A 136 -26.95 1.81 2.16
CA VAL A 136 -26.77 1.89 0.69
C VAL A 136 -26.51 0.51 0.11
N ALA A 137 -25.62 -0.27 0.72
CA ALA A 137 -25.29 -1.61 0.25
C ALA A 137 -26.52 -2.55 0.30
N ASP A 138 -27.26 -2.53 1.39
CA ASP A 138 -28.49 -3.33 1.56
C ASP A 138 -29.55 -2.94 0.51
N ASP A 139 -29.73 -1.66 0.25
CA ASP A 139 -30.71 -1.18 -0.74
C ASP A 139 -30.28 -1.49 -2.17
N ILE A 140 -28.99 -1.34 -2.52
CA ILE A 140 -28.45 -1.78 -3.82
C ILE A 140 -28.64 -3.29 -3.98
N GLN A 141 -28.38 -4.09 -2.93
CA GLN A 141 -28.58 -5.53 -2.96
C GLN A 141 -30.03 -5.90 -3.20
N ALA A 142 -30.98 -5.20 -2.58
CA ALA A 142 -32.40 -5.39 -2.78
C ALA A 142 -32.84 -5.00 -4.21
N LYS A 143 -32.22 -4.00 -4.80
CA LYS A 143 -32.50 -3.48 -6.16
C LYS A 143 -31.58 -4.06 -7.24
N LYS A 144 -30.79 -5.10 -6.96
CA LYS A 144 -29.76 -5.61 -7.84
C LYS A 144 -30.24 -5.95 -9.25
N ASP A 145 -31.42 -6.54 -9.37
CA ASP A 145 -31.99 -6.92 -10.67
C ASP A 145 -32.40 -5.68 -11.49
N GLN A 146 -32.97 -4.65 -10.84
CA GLN A 146 -33.29 -3.37 -11.45
C GLN A 146 -32.03 -2.63 -11.93
N LEU A 147 -30.95 -2.72 -11.17
CA LEU A 147 -29.68 -2.08 -11.47
C LEU A 147 -28.81 -2.87 -12.47
N GLY A 148 -29.16 -4.13 -12.73
CA GLY A 148 -28.41 -5.02 -13.60
C GLY A 148 -27.07 -5.46 -13.00
N VAL A 149 -26.99 -5.60 -11.69
CA VAL A 149 -25.78 -6.03 -10.96
C VAL A 149 -25.99 -7.38 -10.29
N LYS A 150 -24.90 -8.10 -10.02
CA LYS A 150 -24.94 -9.38 -9.29
C LYS A 150 -25.05 -9.19 -7.78
N GLY A 151 -24.54 -8.07 -7.27
CA GLY A 151 -24.55 -7.73 -5.86
C GLY A 151 -24.05 -6.31 -5.63
N ALA A 152 -24.22 -5.81 -4.40
CA ALA A 152 -23.80 -4.48 -4.00
C ALA A 152 -22.28 -4.36 -3.83
N PHE A 153 -21.64 -5.44 -3.40
CA PHE A 153 -20.20 -5.49 -3.14
C PHE A 153 -19.53 -6.64 -3.86
N THR A 154 -18.27 -6.42 -4.25
CA THR A 154 -17.33 -7.47 -4.56
C THR A 154 -16.07 -7.28 -3.71
N SER A 155 -15.46 -8.36 -3.30
CA SER A 155 -14.25 -8.36 -2.48
C SER A 155 -13.35 -9.52 -2.91
N ALA A 156 -12.05 -9.43 -2.58
CA ALA A 156 -11.17 -10.58 -2.63
C ALA A 156 -11.64 -11.65 -1.64
N GLY A 157 -11.46 -12.92 -1.98
CA GLY A 157 -11.78 -14.03 -1.09
C GLY A 157 -10.88 -14.07 0.16
N PHE A 158 -11.29 -14.86 1.13
CA PHE A 158 -10.45 -15.16 2.31
C PHE A 158 -9.40 -16.20 1.94
N ASP A 159 -8.26 -15.75 1.49
CA ASP A 159 -7.08 -16.58 1.23
C ASP A 159 -5.83 -15.95 1.85
N SER A 160 -4.72 -16.68 1.82
CA SER A 160 -3.46 -16.24 2.44
C SER A 160 -2.89 -14.95 1.86
N SER A 161 -3.32 -14.53 0.67
CA SER A 161 -2.86 -13.30 0.01
C SER A 161 -3.73 -12.08 0.32
N SER A 162 -4.96 -12.28 0.77
CA SER A 162 -5.97 -11.21 0.88
C SER A 162 -6.65 -11.13 2.25
N ASP A 163 -6.47 -12.11 3.14
CA ASP A 163 -7.10 -12.14 4.47
C ASP A 163 -6.73 -10.95 5.36
N TRP A 164 -5.54 -10.39 5.17
CA TRP A 164 -5.06 -9.22 5.93
C TRP A 164 -5.93 -7.97 5.74
N ARG A 165 -6.75 -7.91 4.67
CA ARG A 165 -7.69 -6.81 4.42
C ARG A 165 -8.90 -6.81 5.33
N PHE A 166 -9.10 -7.90 6.08
CA PHE A 166 -10.25 -8.10 6.96
C PHE A 166 -9.87 -8.21 8.44
N LYS A 167 -8.60 -7.99 8.77
CA LYS A 167 -8.07 -8.05 10.15
C LYS A 167 -7.88 -6.67 10.75
#